data_35423ff861deb709e80e83a7b3e311bf
#
_entry.id   35423ff861deb709e80e83a7b3e311bf
#
_cell.length_a   1.000
_cell.length_b   1.000
_cell.length_c   1.000
_cell.angle_alpha   90.00
_cell.angle_beta   90.00
_cell.angle_gamma   90.00
#
_symmetry.space_group_name_H-M   'P 1'
#
loop_
_entity.id
_entity.type
_entity.pdbx_description
1 polymer ?
#
loop_
_entity_poly.entity_id
_entity_poly.type
_entity_poly.pdbx_seq_one_letter_code
_entity_poly.pdbx_strand_id
1 'polypeptide(L)'
;MSNYLREYRELIRSGEIQAGRDMIDELDNLIADLDDPQYRYDTHDAEIRIDFIENCIRLTKSPFYGAPMILLPWQKAFVEVLHSFRMRSIDTGAWVKRFQETLLMICRKNGKTEFIAALQLTELILGADGMDIICSGMDDGTADLAYQAIDTMRLMIDPKSVDTWRNQKGIKCKINGSHIFKLSASTRQREGRNIDMAGLDEVWSLPADGDIYKSIQQSVSAKENFLIFMFGSEGFVPDGFLDRKRVEYEKIIHGEDDSEAAKRKLPWLYTQDSEREVWDTDQNGISKAWEKSNPSIGHIKKWSYLRDRVEEARKSKADRVFVLCKDFNIKQNTATAWLDGSDYRYPARYELETFRGSICIGAVDLSETTDMTSAKILLMRACDKTKYIYQHYWIPESKLDNTDDKDAGAEYAEWARQGKLTVVEGNDINLEVVADWFYELYRDFGLRLYKCGYDVKFSKEFLRRMDEYGFDCEIVLQDKRTLSNAMKLCESDFLSQIINYNEHPVDIWCYGNAAVEVDNYGNCQAVKMPGQPHKRIDGAVTLIILYEMYRRYRAELVKMLK
;
A
#
# COMPACT_ATOMS: atom_id res chain seq x y z
N MET A 1 5.73 -23.23 -32.33
CA MET A 1 6.08 -22.63 -31.03
C MET A 1 5.30 -21.35 -30.91
N SER A 2 4.47 -21.22 -29.93
CA SER A 2 3.75 -19.99 -29.62
C SER A 2 4.74 -18.86 -29.27
N ASN A 3 4.32 -17.63 -29.36
CA ASN A 3 5.16 -16.46 -29.08
C ASN A 3 4.31 -15.35 -28.44
N TYR A 4 3.39 -15.76 -27.56
CA TYR A 4 2.43 -14.85 -26.95
C TYR A 4 3.09 -13.76 -26.09
N LEU A 5 4.24 -14.03 -25.47
CA LEU A 5 5.02 -13.03 -24.76
C LEU A 5 5.46 -11.88 -25.71
N ARG A 6 6.07 -12.23 -26.87
CA ARG A 6 6.52 -11.23 -27.83
C ARG A 6 5.35 -10.56 -28.54
N GLU A 7 4.29 -11.31 -28.87
CA GLU A 7 3.07 -10.78 -29.47
C GLU A 7 2.40 -9.75 -28.57
N TYR A 8 2.27 -10.05 -27.27
CA TYR A 8 1.70 -9.12 -26.31
C TYR A 8 2.55 -7.83 -26.16
N ARG A 9 3.87 -7.99 -26.11
CA ARG A 9 4.78 -6.82 -26.07
C ARG A 9 4.71 -6.00 -27.35
N GLU A 10 4.52 -6.62 -28.51
CA GLU A 10 4.35 -5.92 -29.79
C GLU A 10 3.04 -5.14 -29.87
N LEU A 11 1.94 -5.71 -29.38
CA LEU A 11 0.66 -4.99 -29.26
C LEU A 11 0.77 -3.74 -28.39
N ILE A 12 1.58 -3.80 -27.34
CA ILE A 12 1.87 -2.62 -26.49
C ILE A 12 2.75 -1.63 -27.26
N ARG A 13 3.79 -2.09 -27.96
CA ARG A 13 4.71 -1.24 -28.72
C ARG A 13 4.03 -0.51 -29.87
N SER A 14 3.10 -1.18 -30.54
CA SER A 14 2.30 -0.58 -31.62
C SER A 14 1.26 0.43 -31.12
N GLY A 15 1.00 0.48 -29.81
CA GLY A 15 -0.02 1.32 -29.19
C GLY A 15 -1.45 0.79 -29.33
N GLU A 16 -1.62 -0.46 -29.81
CA GLU A 16 -2.91 -1.13 -29.85
C GLU A 16 -3.44 -1.39 -28.44
N ILE A 17 -2.55 -1.78 -27.50
CA ILE A 17 -2.82 -1.94 -26.08
C ILE A 17 -1.97 -0.95 -25.27
N GLN A 18 -2.53 -0.37 -24.20
CA GLN A 18 -1.77 0.43 -23.25
C GLN A 18 -1.37 -0.40 -22.02
N ALA A 19 -0.12 -0.27 -21.59
CA ALA A 19 0.39 -0.88 -20.35
C ALA A 19 1.14 0.14 -19.49
N GLY A 20 1.16 -0.06 -18.18
CA GLY A 20 1.95 0.74 -17.25
C GLY A 20 3.44 0.43 -17.38
N ARG A 21 4.29 1.29 -16.82
CA ARG A 21 5.76 1.17 -16.90
C ARG A 21 6.25 -0.16 -16.33
N ASP A 22 5.81 -0.53 -15.13
CA ASP A 22 6.21 -1.77 -14.49
C ASP A 22 5.92 -3.00 -15.37
N MET A 23 4.76 -3.01 -16.04
CA MET A 23 4.41 -4.10 -16.95
C MET A 23 5.29 -4.12 -18.20
N ILE A 24 5.63 -2.94 -18.76
CA ILE A 24 6.52 -2.82 -19.91
C ILE A 24 7.93 -3.29 -19.55
N ASP A 25 8.46 -2.83 -18.42
CA ASP A 25 9.80 -3.16 -17.94
C ASP A 25 9.91 -4.66 -17.66
N GLU A 26 8.89 -5.28 -17.02
CA GLU A 26 8.86 -6.71 -16.78
C GLU A 26 8.84 -7.53 -18.09
N LEU A 27 8.02 -7.12 -19.08
CA LEU A 27 7.99 -7.80 -20.37
C LEU A 27 9.33 -7.69 -21.10
N ASP A 28 10.01 -6.54 -21.01
CA ASP A 28 11.32 -6.32 -21.62
C ASP A 28 12.40 -7.17 -20.92
N ASN A 29 12.35 -7.28 -19.58
CA ASN A 29 13.22 -8.19 -18.81
C ASN A 29 13.02 -9.65 -19.23
N LEU A 30 11.77 -10.12 -19.30
CA LEU A 30 11.43 -11.49 -19.70
C LEU A 30 11.86 -11.79 -21.14
N ILE A 31 11.77 -10.83 -22.06
CA ILE A 31 12.23 -10.98 -23.45
C ILE A 31 13.75 -11.04 -23.50
N ALA A 32 14.46 -10.26 -22.69
CA ALA A 32 15.92 -10.35 -22.58
C ALA A 32 16.37 -11.70 -22.03
N ASP A 33 15.64 -12.25 -21.07
CA ASP A 33 15.91 -13.57 -20.47
C ASP A 33 15.74 -14.75 -21.45
N LEU A 34 15.06 -14.56 -22.60
CA LEU A 34 14.95 -15.60 -23.64
C LEU A 34 16.33 -15.96 -24.25
N ASP A 35 17.25 -14.99 -24.26
CA ASP A 35 18.59 -15.16 -24.81
C ASP A 35 19.65 -15.44 -23.71
N ASP A 36 19.26 -15.45 -22.44
CA ASP A 36 20.15 -15.74 -21.31
C ASP A 36 20.33 -17.27 -21.12
N PRO A 37 21.56 -17.80 -21.20
CA PRO A 37 21.86 -19.22 -21.04
C PRO A 37 21.52 -19.79 -19.65
N GLN A 38 21.28 -18.93 -18.65
CA GLN A 38 20.81 -19.34 -17.32
C GLN A 38 19.42 -19.97 -17.41
N TYR A 39 18.63 -19.60 -18.41
CA TYR A 39 17.25 -20.06 -18.59
C TYR A 39 17.10 -20.95 -19.82
N ARG A 40 16.06 -21.75 -19.81
CA ARG A 40 15.51 -22.43 -21.00
C ARG A 40 14.08 -21.98 -21.20
N TYR A 41 13.69 -21.84 -22.44
CA TYR A 41 12.33 -21.46 -22.80
C TYR A 41 11.76 -22.49 -23.75
N ASP A 42 10.67 -23.17 -23.33
CA ASP A 42 9.95 -24.19 -24.11
C ASP A 42 8.45 -23.99 -23.92
N THR A 43 7.76 -23.68 -25.01
CA THR A 43 6.34 -23.28 -24.98
C THR A 43 5.38 -24.47 -25.02
N HIS A 44 5.86 -25.71 -25.17
CA HIS A 44 5.01 -26.89 -25.34
C HIS A 44 4.01 -27.07 -24.18
N ASP A 45 4.47 -26.98 -22.94
CA ASP A 45 3.62 -27.10 -21.76
C ASP A 45 2.57 -25.99 -21.68
N ALA A 46 2.93 -24.78 -22.08
CA ALA A 46 2.02 -23.64 -22.10
C ALA A 46 0.96 -23.77 -23.21
N GLU A 47 1.36 -24.21 -24.41
CA GLU A 47 0.45 -24.45 -25.53
C GLU A 47 -0.65 -25.43 -25.17
N ILE A 48 -0.28 -26.59 -24.56
CA ILE A 48 -1.25 -27.58 -24.09
C ILE A 48 -2.25 -26.99 -23.09
N ARG A 49 -1.80 -26.14 -22.17
CA ARG A 49 -2.66 -25.51 -21.15
C ARG A 49 -3.58 -24.45 -21.75
N ILE A 50 -3.07 -23.62 -22.66
CA ILE A 50 -3.87 -22.64 -23.37
C ILE A 50 -4.95 -23.35 -24.21
N ASP A 51 -4.57 -24.37 -24.97
CA ASP A 51 -5.50 -25.17 -25.76
C ASP A 51 -6.58 -25.82 -24.89
N PHE A 52 -6.20 -26.39 -23.75
CA PHE A 52 -7.15 -26.98 -22.81
C PHE A 52 -8.12 -25.93 -22.27
N ILE A 53 -7.63 -24.76 -21.86
CA ILE A 53 -8.49 -23.69 -21.34
C ILE A 53 -9.48 -23.23 -22.40
N GLU A 54 -9.01 -22.91 -23.62
CA GLU A 54 -9.87 -22.37 -24.66
C GLU A 54 -10.90 -23.40 -25.21
N ASN A 55 -10.52 -24.66 -25.31
CA ASN A 55 -11.38 -25.69 -25.86
C ASN A 55 -12.29 -26.37 -24.83
N CYS A 56 -11.82 -26.58 -23.59
CA CYS A 56 -12.53 -27.36 -22.59
C CYS A 56 -13.21 -26.53 -21.52
N ILE A 57 -12.61 -25.41 -21.08
CA ILE A 57 -13.16 -24.62 -19.95
C ILE A 57 -14.26 -23.70 -20.45
N ARG A 58 -15.31 -23.55 -19.61
CA ARG A 58 -16.45 -22.69 -19.85
C ARG A 58 -16.60 -21.68 -18.72
N LEU A 59 -16.99 -20.44 -19.05
CA LEU A 59 -17.24 -19.36 -18.09
C LEU A 59 -18.44 -19.68 -17.20
N THR A 60 -18.33 -19.31 -15.93
CA THR A 60 -19.29 -19.71 -14.88
C THR A 60 -20.26 -18.62 -14.48
N LYS A 61 -20.13 -17.41 -15.00
CA LYS A 61 -20.95 -16.24 -14.61
C LYS A 61 -21.70 -15.61 -15.79
N SER A 62 -22.91 -15.15 -15.50
CA SER A 62 -23.69 -14.31 -16.44
C SER A 62 -22.91 -13.01 -16.75
N PRO A 63 -23.00 -12.49 -17.98
CA PRO A 63 -23.80 -12.96 -19.10
C PRO A 63 -23.14 -14.07 -19.96
N PHE A 64 -21.93 -14.49 -19.60
CA PHE A 64 -21.11 -15.43 -20.39
C PHE A 64 -21.22 -16.88 -19.93
N TYR A 65 -22.14 -17.21 -19.06
CA TYR A 65 -22.30 -18.56 -18.53
C TYR A 65 -22.37 -19.63 -19.64
N GLY A 66 -21.50 -20.62 -19.58
CA GLY A 66 -21.42 -21.71 -20.55
C GLY A 66 -20.64 -21.37 -21.85
N ALA A 67 -20.26 -20.12 -22.08
CA ALA A 67 -19.42 -19.75 -23.21
C ALA A 67 -17.98 -20.29 -23.05
N PRO A 68 -17.27 -20.59 -24.15
CA PRO A 68 -15.85 -20.93 -24.11
C PRO A 68 -15.03 -19.82 -23.44
N MET A 69 -14.03 -20.20 -22.65
CA MET A 69 -13.10 -19.25 -22.06
C MET A 69 -11.97 -18.94 -23.05
N ILE A 70 -12.18 -17.97 -23.92
CA ILE A 70 -11.14 -17.51 -24.83
C ILE A 70 -10.21 -16.55 -24.09
N LEU A 71 -8.93 -16.84 -24.10
CA LEU A 71 -7.92 -16.06 -23.39
C LEU A 71 -7.55 -14.80 -24.14
N LEU A 72 -7.53 -13.67 -23.42
CA LEU A 72 -7.04 -12.40 -23.92
C LEU A 72 -5.51 -12.43 -24.12
N PRO A 73 -4.92 -11.53 -24.94
CA PRO A 73 -3.48 -11.52 -25.18
C PRO A 73 -2.62 -11.53 -23.91
N TRP A 74 -3.00 -10.74 -22.89
CA TRP A 74 -2.29 -10.71 -21.62
C TRP A 74 -2.36 -12.03 -20.85
N GLN A 75 -3.48 -12.74 -20.93
CA GLN A 75 -3.66 -14.04 -20.27
C GLN A 75 -2.83 -15.13 -20.95
N LYS A 76 -2.79 -15.12 -22.30
CA LYS A 76 -1.93 -16.05 -23.06
C LYS A 76 -0.45 -15.82 -22.75
N ALA A 77 -0.01 -14.56 -22.76
CA ALA A 77 1.36 -14.20 -22.42
C ALA A 77 1.73 -14.63 -20.98
N PHE A 78 0.82 -14.40 -20.02
CA PHE A 78 1.02 -14.81 -18.64
C PHE A 78 1.15 -16.35 -18.51
N VAL A 79 0.25 -17.12 -19.13
CA VAL A 79 0.30 -18.59 -19.10
C VAL A 79 1.58 -19.11 -19.78
N GLU A 80 1.95 -18.52 -20.92
CA GLU A 80 3.17 -18.88 -21.64
C GLU A 80 4.41 -18.66 -20.76
N VAL A 81 4.56 -17.47 -20.17
CA VAL A 81 5.69 -17.14 -19.30
C VAL A 81 5.76 -18.10 -18.11
N LEU A 82 4.64 -18.32 -17.44
CA LEU A 82 4.56 -19.14 -16.23
C LEU A 82 4.97 -20.60 -16.47
N HIS A 83 4.64 -21.14 -17.64
CA HIS A 83 4.86 -22.57 -17.94
C HIS A 83 6.05 -22.87 -18.87
N SER A 84 6.65 -21.86 -19.51
CA SER A 84 7.72 -22.05 -20.49
C SER A 84 9.13 -21.90 -19.93
N PHE A 85 9.32 -20.99 -18.97
CA PHE A 85 10.65 -20.77 -18.40
C PHE A 85 11.09 -21.87 -17.46
N ARG A 86 12.35 -22.32 -17.64
CA ARG A 86 13.04 -23.30 -16.79
C ARG A 86 14.35 -22.69 -16.29
N MET A 87 14.75 -23.07 -15.08
CA MET A 87 15.99 -22.67 -14.42
C MET A 87 16.63 -23.90 -13.77
N ARG A 88 17.95 -23.92 -13.58
CA ARG A 88 18.64 -25.00 -12.87
C ARG A 88 18.25 -25.03 -11.40
N SER A 89 17.92 -26.20 -10.87
CA SER A 89 17.81 -26.43 -9.44
C SER A 89 19.20 -26.37 -8.80
N ILE A 90 19.30 -25.70 -7.66
CA ILE A 90 20.54 -25.65 -6.85
C ILE A 90 20.80 -27.03 -6.24
N ASP A 91 19.76 -27.77 -5.83
CA ASP A 91 19.88 -29.02 -5.11
C ASP A 91 20.20 -30.18 -6.03
N THR A 92 19.52 -30.26 -7.20
CA THR A 92 19.61 -31.43 -8.09
C THR A 92 20.32 -31.15 -9.41
N GLY A 93 20.53 -29.88 -9.77
CA GLY A 93 21.04 -29.46 -11.08
C GLY A 93 20.07 -29.72 -12.24
N ALA A 94 18.88 -30.23 -11.97
CA ALA A 94 17.85 -30.51 -12.99
C ALA A 94 17.22 -29.17 -13.47
N TRP A 95 16.64 -29.22 -14.69
CA TRP A 95 15.83 -28.11 -15.18
C TRP A 95 14.42 -28.19 -14.59
N VAL A 96 14.08 -27.21 -13.73
CA VAL A 96 12.80 -27.10 -13.05
C VAL A 96 12.05 -25.84 -13.51
N LYS A 97 10.77 -25.70 -13.20
CA LYS A 97 10.03 -24.45 -13.45
C LYS A 97 10.76 -23.27 -12.81
N ARG A 98 10.96 -22.18 -13.57
CA ARG A 98 11.63 -21.00 -13.05
C ARG A 98 10.78 -20.32 -11.98
N PHE A 99 9.52 -20.03 -12.28
CA PHE A 99 8.65 -19.26 -11.39
C PHE A 99 7.98 -20.16 -10.36
N GLN A 100 8.24 -19.86 -9.10
CA GLN A 100 7.71 -20.53 -7.92
C GLN A 100 6.71 -19.64 -7.17
N GLU A 101 6.77 -18.32 -7.39
CA GLU A 101 5.88 -17.35 -6.81
C GLU A 101 5.49 -16.31 -7.86
N THR A 102 4.24 -15.86 -7.86
CA THR A 102 3.79 -14.79 -8.75
C THR A 102 2.79 -13.88 -8.06
N LEU A 103 2.87 -12.58 -8.39
CA LEU A 103 1.88 -11.58 -7.99
C LEU A 103 1.19 -11.01 -9.22
N LEU A 104 -0.07 -11.40 -9.43
CA LEU A 104 -0.94 -10.79 -10.43
C LEU A 104 -1.78 -9.68 -9.77
N MET A 105 -1.35 -8.44 -9.95
CA MET A 105 -2.09 -7.27 -9.49
C MET A 105 -2.89 -6.68 -10.63
N ILE A 106 -4.21 -6.73 -10.52
CA ILE A 106 -5.13 -6.27 -11.56
C ILE A 106 -6.44 -5.78 -10.92
N CYS A 107 -7.03 -4.71 -11.46
CA CYS A 107 -8.24 -4.10 -10.92
C CYS A 107 -9.44 -5.05 -10.86
N ARG A 108 -10.43 -4.70 -10.06
CA ARG A 108 -11.69 -5.44 -9.96
C ARG A 108 -12.39 -5.58 -11.30
N LYS A 109 -13.14 -6.69 -11.47
CA LYS A 109 -13.96 -6.99 -12.66
C LYS A 109 -13.16 -7.18 -13.96
N ASN A 110 -11.89 -7.57 -13.87
CA ASN A 110 -11.07 -7.97 -15.01
C ASN A 110 -11.01 -9.51 -15.22
N GLY A 111 -11.87 -10.28 -14.55
CA GLY A 111 -11.97 -11.73 -14.74
C GLY A 111 -11.00 -12.58 -13.93
N LYS A 112 -10.33 -12.01 -12.90
CA LYS A 112 -9.33 -12.69 -12.06
C LYS A 112 -9.75 -14.06 -11.56
N THR A 113 -10.86 -14.11 -10.83
CA THR A 113 -11.31 -15.32 -10.11
C THR A 113 -11.59 -16.47 -11.06
N GLU A 114 -12.21 -16.21 -12.24
CA GLU A 114 -12.44 -17.24 -13.25
C GLU A 114 -11.14 -17.69 -13.93
N PHE A 115 -10.24 -16.75 -14.19
CA PHE A 115 -8.94 -17.08 -14.81
C PHE A 115 -8.09 -17.99 -13.91
N ILE A 116 -8.03 -17.70 -12.62
CA ILE A 116 -7.26 -18.50 -11.67
C ILE A 116 -7.94 -19.83 -11.40
N ALA A 117 -9.27 -19.85 -11.31
CA ALA A 117 -10.03 -21.10 -11.24
C ALA A 117 -9.74 -22.00 -12.44
N ALA A 118 -9.66 -21.43 -13.65
CA ALA A 118 -9.30 -22.16 -14.86
C ALA A 118 -7.87 -22.70 -14.78
N LEU A 119 -6.90 -21.91 -14.33
CA LEU A 119 -5.50 -22.37 -14.15
C LEU A 119 -5.41 -23.51 -13.14
N GLN A 120 -6.07 -23.39 -11.97
CA GLN A 120 -6.05 -24.44 -10.95
C GLN A 120 -6.75 -25.73 -11.42
N LEU A 121 -7.86 -25.61 -12.15
CA LEU A 121 -8.51 -26.77 -12.76
C LEU A 121 -7.65 -27.42 -13.83
N THR A 122 -6.95 -26.63 -14.63
CA THR A 122 -6.01 -27.12 -15.63
C THR A 122 -4.87 -27.90 -14.98
N GLU A 123 -4.28 -27.39 -13.89
CA GLU A 123 -3.23 -28.11 -13.14
C GLU A 123 -3.77 -29.35 -12.42
N LEU A 124 -5.03 -29.36 -11.99
CA LEU A 124 -5.66 -30.56 -11.44
C LEU A 124 -5.70 -31.72 -12.45
N ILE A 125 -5.96 -31.38 -13.72
CA ILE A 125 -6.19 -32.40 -14.78
C ILE A 125 -4.90 -32.72 -15.55
N LEU A 126 -4.11 -31.72 -15.90
CA LEU A 126 -2.91 -31.84 -16.74
C LEU A 126 -1.59 -31.74 -15.97
N GLY A 127 -1.64 -31.39 -14.68
CA GLY A 127 -0.44 -31.31 -13.85
C GLY A 127 0.17 -32.66 -13.52
N ALA A 128 1.20 -32.65 -12.70
CA ALA A 128 1.87 -33.89 -12.26
C ALA A 128 0.93 -34.79 -11.43
N ASP A 129 1.27 -36.08 -11.33
CA ASP A 129 0.51 -37.01 -10.52
C ASP A 129 0.55 -36.66 -9.02
N GLY A 130 -0.59 -36.75 -8.35
CA GLY A 130 -0.71 -36.59 -6.91
C GLY A 130 -0.50 -35.17 -6.40
N MET A 131 -0.80 -34.14 -7.20
CA MET A 131 -0.69 -32.73 -6.76
C MET A 131 -1.73 -32.37 -5.70
N ASP A 132 -1.29 -31.63 -4.69
CA ASP A 132 -2.11 -30.93 -3.72
C ASP A 132 -2.23 -29.46 -4.10
N ILE A 133 -3.44 -29.02 -4.47
CA ILE A 133 -3.74 -27.66 -4.92
C ILE A 133 -4.65 -26.97 -3.89
N ILE A 134 -4.34 -25.72 -3.55
CA ILE A 134 -5.09 -24.95 -2.56
C ILE A 134 -5.76 -23.74 -3.19
N CYS A 135 -7.06 -23.55 -2.89
CA CYS A 135 -7.75 -22.28 -3.00
C CYS A 135 -7.73 -21.59 -1.63
N SER A 136 -7.15 -20.43 -1.54
CA SER A 136 -7.00 -19.70 -0.28
C SER A 136 -7.47 -18.26 -0.37
N GLY A 137 -7.89 -17.72 0.75
CA GLY A 137 -8.28 -16.34 0.95
C GLY A 137 -8.28 -15.99 2.44
N MET A 138 -8.55 -14.73 2.76
CA MET A 138 -8.60 -14.29 4.15
C MET A 138 -9.67 -15.02 4.97
N ASP A 139 -10.82 -15.24 4.38
CA ASP A 139 -11.95 -15.95 5.00
C ASP A 139 -12.45 -17.09 4.10
N ASP A 140 -13.33 -17.92 4.68
CA ASP A 140 -13.93 -19.06 3.97
C ASP A 140 -14.76 -18.61 2.76
N GLY A 141 -15.38 -17.43 2.81
CA GLY A 141 -16.19 -16.88 1.73
C GLY A 141 -15.34 -16.52 0.51
N THR A 142 -14.19 -15.89 0.72
CA THR A 142 -13.25 -15.53 -0.35
C THR A 142 -12.65 -16.77 -0.98
N ALA A 143 -12.18 -17.72 -0.17
CA ALA A 143 -11.66 -19.00 -0.67
C ALA A 143 -12.73 -19.82 -1.43
N ASP A 144 -14.00 -19.70 -1.02
CA ASP A 144 -15.12 -20.42 -1.63
C ASP A 144 -15.46 -19.91 -3.04
N LEU A 145 -15.24 -18.63 -3.34
CA LEU A 145 -15.55 -18.06 -4.65
C LEU A 145 -14.77 -18.74 -5.78
N ALA A 146 -13.46 -18.86 -5.63
CA ALA A 146 -12.60 -19.55 -6.60
C ALA A 146 -12.94 -21.05 -6.64
N TYR A 147 -13.12 -21.67 -5.48
CA TYR A 147 -13.43 -23.08 -5.37
C TYR A 147 -14.76 -23.47 -6.04
N GLN A 148 -15.81 -22.65 -5.90
CA GLN A 148 -17.10 -22.88 -6.58
C GLN A 148 -17.00 -22.67 -8.09
N ALA A 149 -16.19 -21.71 -8.55
CA ALA A 149 -15.92 -21.53 -9.97
C ALA A 149 -15.26 -22.79 -10.55
N ILE A 150 -14.24 -23.34 -9.86
CA ILE A 150 -13.56 -24.58 -10.26
C ILE A 150 -14.56 -25.74 -10.34
N ASP A 151 -15.40 -25.94 -9.34
CA ASP A 151 -16.37 -27.05 -9.34
C ASP A 151 -17.42 -26.91 -10.46
N THR A 152 -17.86 -25.67 -10.73
CA THR A 152 -18.78 -25.41 -11.85
C THR A 152 -18.12 -25.70 -13.20
N MET A 153 -16.88 -25.21 -13.42
CA MET A 153 -16.10 -25.52 -14.64
C MET A 153 -15.89 -27.02 -14.79
N ARG A 154 -15.52 -27.70 -13.71
CA ARG A 154 -15.33 -29.14 -13.66
C ARG A 154 -16.59 -29.90 -14.09
N LEU A 155 -17.77 -29.53 -13.56
CA LEU A 155 -19.04 -30.14 -13.93
C LEU A 155 -19.42 -29.92 -15.39
N MET A 156 -18.96 -28.82 -16.01
CA MET A 156 -19.17 -28.58 -17.43
C MET A 156 -18.28 -29.47 -18.29
N ILE A 157 -17.08 -29.82 -17.81
CA ILE A 157 -16.13 -30.73 -18.51
C ILE A 157 -16.53 -32.20 -18.26
N ASP A 158 -16.84 -32.56 -17.02
CA ASP A 158 -17.16 -33.91 -16.57
C ASP A 158 -18.51 -33.96 -15.85
N PRO A 159 -19.65 -33.84 -16.59
CA PRO A 159 -20.99 -33.75 -16.00
C PRO A 159 -21.40 -34.99 -15.21
N LYS A 160 -20.83 -36.13 -15.55
CA LYS A 160 -21.13 -37.41 -14.89
C LYS A 160 -20.15 -37.73 -13.75
N SER A 161 -19.18 -36.88 -13.50
CA SER A 161 -18.13 -37.07 -12.47
C SER A 161 -17.41 -38.43 -12.61
N VAL A 162 -17.07 -38.81 -13.84
CA VAL A 162 -16.37 -40.06 -14.16
C VAL A 162 -14.92 -39.94 -13.76
N ASP A 163 -14.25 -38.90 -14.21
CA ASP A 163 -12.80 -38.67 -14.04
C ASP A 163 -12.50 -37.77 -12.86
N THR A 164 -13.44 -36.93 -12.47
CA THR A 164 -13.31 -36.01 -11.33
C THR A 164 -14.50 -36.15 -10.39
N TRP A 165 -14.30 -35.88 -9.11
CA TRP A 165 -15.40 -35.91 -8.14
C TRP A 165 -15.17 -34.94 -6.98
N ARG A 166 -16.28 -34.48 -6.38
CA ARG A 166 -16.26 -33.59 -5.22
C ARG A 166 -16.85 -34.26 -3.99
N ASN A 167 -16.22 -34.06 -2.84
CA ASN A 167 -16.76 -34.39 -1.52
C ASN A 167 -16.57 -33.21 -0.55
N GLN A 168 -16.85 -33.42 0.74
CA GLN A 168 -16.66 -32.39 1.78
C GLN A 168 -15.22 -31.94 1.96
N LYS A 169 -14.23 -32.76 1.58
CA LYS A 169 -12.80 -32.48 1.76
C LYS A 169 -12.15 -31.78 0.56
N GLY A 170 -12.76 -31.87 -0.61
CA GLY A 170 -12.19 -31.25 -1.81
C GLY A 170 -12.69 -31.86 -3.12
N ILE A 171 -12.10 -31.41 -4.22
CA ILE A 171 -12.26 -31.94 -5.57
C ILE A 171 -11.07 -32.81 -5.89
N LYS A 172 -11.30 -34.01 -6.43
CA LYS A 172 -10.24 -34.96 -6.81
C LYS A 172 -10.32 -35.32 -8.28
N CYS A 173 -9.16 -35.47 -8.88
CA CYS A 173 -8.96 -36.12 -10.20
C CYS A 173 -8.60 -37.58 -9.99
N LYS A 174 -9.32 -38.51 -10.65
CA LYS A 174 -9.03 -39.95 -10.55
C LYS A 174 -7.93 -40.39 -11.51
N ILE A 175 -7.68 -39.59 -12.55
CA ILE A 175 -6.71 -39.92 -13.60
C ILE A 175 -5.30 -39.91 -13.04
N ASN A 176 -4.94 -38.84 -12.29
CA ASN A 176 -3.58 -38.62 -11.78
C ASN A 176 -3.52 -38.53 -10.23
N GLY A 177 -4.64 -38.76 -9.53
CA GLY A 177 -4.68 -38.73 -8.07
C GLY A 177 -4.60 -37.34 -7.42
N SER A 178 -4.53 -36.28 -8.21
CA SER A 178 -4.43 -34.91 -7.73
C SER A 178 -5.72 -34.42 -7.08
N HIS A 179 -5.62 -33.41 -6.17
CA HIS A 179 -6.80 -32.86 -5.58
C HIS A 179 -6.71 -31.37 -5.22
N ILE A 180 -7.88 -30.70 -5.21
CA ILE A 180 -8.03 -29.29 -4.81
C ILE A 180 -8.85 -29.22 -3.53
N PHE A 181 -8.42 -28.39 -2.58
CA PHE A 181 -9.15 -28.12 -1.34
C PHE A 181 -9.06 -26.66 -0.93
N LYS A 182 -9.95 -26.24 -0.03
CA LYS A 182 -9.95 -24.87 0.51
C LYS A 182 -9.06 -24.78 1.74
N LEU A 183 -8.38 -23.63 1.88
CA LEU A 183 -7.66 -23.22 3.07
C LEU A 183 -7.94 -21.76 3.35
N SER A 184 -8.39 -21.44 4.56
CA SER A 184 -8.61 -20.05 4.98
C SER A 184 -7.80 -19.71 6.24
N ALA A 185 -7.74 -18.43 6.57
CA ALA A 185 -7.08 -17.96 7.78
C ALA A 185 -7.71 -18.54 9.05
N SER A 186 -8.98 -18.92 9.02
CA SER A 186 -9.71 -19.58 10.13
C SER A 186 -9.45 -21.09 10.25
N THR A 187 -8.79 -21.72 9.27
CA THR A 187 -8.56 -23.17 9.26
C THR A 187 -7.55 -23.58 10.35
N ARG A 188 -7.98 -24.44 11.30
CA ARG A 188 -7.14 -24.87 12.44
C ARG A 188 -5.99 -25.82 12.08
N GLN A 189 -6.05 -26.51 10.93
CA GLN A 189 -5.01 -27.45 10.45
C GLN A 189 -4.34 -26.91 9.18
N ARG A 190 -3.47 -25.92 9.33
CA ARG A 190 -2.73 -25.31 8.22
C ARG A 190 -1.40 -26.01 7.97
N GLU A 191 -0.80 -26.61 9.01
CA GLU A 191 0.53 -27.19 8.97
C GLU A 191 0.52 -28.68 8.52
N GLY A 192 1.67 -29.16 8.04
CA GLY A 192 1.89 -30.57 7.70
C GLY A 192 1.37 -30.99 6.33
N ARG A 193 1.04 -30.05 5.43
CA ARG A 193 0.65 -30.34 4.04
C ARG A 193 1.86 -30.23 3.11
N ASN A 194 1.77 -30.92 1.98
CA ASN A 194 2.82 -30.93 0.94
C ASN A 194 2.23 -30.34 -0.36
N ILE A 195 2.17 -29.00 -0.41
CA ILE A 195 1.44 -28.23 -1.43
C ILE A 195 2.26 -28.13 -2.71
N ASP A 196 1.62 -28.31 -3.86
CA ASP A 196 2.20 -28.10 -5.19
C ASP A 196 1.78 -26.77 -5.81
N MET A 197 0.54 -26.35 -5.56
CA MET A 197 0.04 -25.06 -6.02
C MET A 197 -0.89 -24.43 -4.98
N ALA A 198 -0.69 -23.15 -4.68
CA ALA A 198 -1.58 -22.38 -3.83
C ALA A 198 -2.02 -21.10 -4.54
N GLY A 199 -3.34 -20.90 -4.67
CA GLY A 199 -3.92 -19.64 -5.13
C GLY A 199 -4.45 -18.84 -3.95
N LEU A 200 -3.88 -17.64 -3.72
CA LEU A 200 -4.30 -16.70 -2.68
C LEU A 200 -5.09 -15.56 -3.31
N ASP A 201 -6.41 -15.51 -3.07
CA ASP A 201 -7.29 -14.47 -3.60
C ASP A 201 -7.37 -13.26 -2.67
N GLU A 202 -7.50 -12.07 -3.28
CA GLU A 202 -7.65 -10.78 -2.62
C GLU A 202 -6.58 -10.53 -1.54
N VAL A 203 -5.30 -10.74 -1.92
CA VAL A 203 -4.14 -10.64 -1.00
C VAL A 203 -4.00 -9.30 -0.28
N TRP A 204 -4.65 -8.24 -0.76
CA TRP A 204 -4.74 -6.96 -0.08
C TRP A 204 -5.43 -7.04 1.29
N SER A 205 -6.27 -8.05 1.49
CA SER A 205 -7.03 -8.23 2.74
C SER A 205 -6.27 -9.08 3.77
N LEU A 206 -5.16 -9.69 3.39
CA LEU A 206 -4.36 -10.51 4.31
C LEU A 206 -3.73 -9.64 5.40
N PRO A 207 -3.65 -10.17 6.65
CA PRO A 207 -2.94 -9.50 7.73
C PRO A 207 -1.48 -9.18 7.36
N ALA A 208 -0.96 -8.09 7.91
CA ALA A 208 0.40 -7.66 7.63
C ALA A 208 1.46 -8.72 7.96
N ASP A 209 1.26 -9.53 9.00
CA ASP A 209 2.17 -10.63 9.36
C ASP A 209 2.25 -11.76 8.34
N GLY A 210 1.28 -11.85 7.42
CA GLY A 210 1.25 -12.86 6.35
C GLY A 210 1.17 -14.30 6.83
N ASP A 211 0.56 -14.57 7.98
CA ASP A 211 0.55 -15.87 8.65
C ASP A 211 0.14 -17.03 7.73
N ILE A 212 -0.93 -16.87 6.94
CA ILE A 212 -1.37 -17.90 5.99
C ILE A 212 -0.35 -18.11 4.86
N TYR A 213 0.26 -17.04 4.36
CA TYR A 213 1.29 -17.11 3.33
C TYR A 213 2.55 -17.82 3.85
N LYS A 214 3.02 -17.51 5.08
CA LYS A 214 4.16 -18.19 5.71
C LYS A 214 3.89 -19.68 5.91
N SER A 215 2.69 -20.05 6.32
CA SER A 215 2.28 -21.44 6.47
C SER A 215 2.32 -22.20 5.13
N ILE A 216 1.89 -21.55 4.04
CA ILE A 216 1.98 -22.11 2.68
C ILE A 216 3.46 -22.23 2.26
N GLN A 217 4.29 -21.21 2.50
CA GLN A 217 5.74 -21.27 2.19
C GLN A 217 6.44 -22.45 2.89
N GLN A 218 6.10 -22.73 4.14
CA GLN A 218 6.63 -23.91 4.83
C GLN A 218 6.16 -25.21 4.18
N SER A 219 4.92 -25.24 3.71
CA SER A 219 4.32 -26.44 3.13
C SER A 219 4.85 -26.82 1.74
N VAL A 220 5.52 -25.89 1.04
CA VAL A 220 6.16 -26.15 -0.27
C VAL A 220 7.65 -26.49 -0.17
N SER A 221 8.24 -26.45 1.02
CA SER A 221 9.68 -26.56 1.26
C SER A 221 10.34 -27.86 0.74
N ALA A 222 9.58 -28.93 0.54
CA ALA A 222 10.05 -30.19 0.01
C ALA A 222 9.93 -30.31 -1.52
N LYS A 223 9.46 -29.27 -2.21
CA LYS A 223 9.14 -29.28 -3.64
C LYS A 223 10.08 -28.38 -4.44
N GLU A 224 10.57 -28.86 -5.57
CA GLU A 224 11.31 -28.03 -6.54
C GLU A 224 10.38 -27.34 -7.54
N ASN A 225 9.27 -27.99 -7.89
CA ASN A 225 8.25 -27.48 -8.80
C ASN A 225 6.96 -27.20 -8.04
N PHE A 226 6.85 -26.03 -7.43
CA PHE A 226 5.64 -25.54 -6.79
C PHE A 226 5.27 -24.16 -7.33
N LEU A 227 4.06 -23.69 -7.04
CA LEU A 227 3.61 -22.36 -7.40
C LEU A 227 2.74 -21.76 -6.29
N ILE A 228 3.18 -20.62 -5.75
CA ILE A 228 2.34 -19.74 -4.90
C ILE A 228 1.85 -18.60 -5.78
N PHE A 229 0.55 -18.58 -6.03
CA PHE A 229 -0.07 -17.62 -6.90
C PHE A 229 -0.87 -16.61 -6.09
N MET A 230 -0.34 -15.41 -5.96
CA MET A 230 -0.99 -14.29 -5.29
C MET A 230 -1.70 -13.41 -6.30
N PHE A 231 -2.93 -13.04 -6.02
CA PHE A 231 -3.69 -12.15 -6.88
C PHE A 231 -4.65 -11.26 -6.11
N GLY A 232 -4.89 -10.08 -6.67
CA GLY A 232 -5.78 -9.09 -6.07
C GLY A 232 -5.78 -7.78 -6.82
N SER A 233 -6.61 -6.87 -6.34
CA SER A 233 -6.55 -5.44 -6.66
C SER A 233 -5.87 -4.70 -5.52
N GLU A 234 -5.58 -3.42 -5.70
CA GLU A 234 -5.15 -2.55 -4.60
C GLU A 234 -6.15 -2.55 -3.44
N GLY A 235 -5.65 -2.36 -2.23
CA GLY A 235 -6.42 -2.33 -0.99
C GLY A 235 -6.29 -1.03 -0.23
N PHE A 236 -7.10 -0.92 0.82
CA PHE A 236 -7.09 0.25 1.71
C PHE A 236 -6.26 0.02 2.97
N VAL A 237 -5.70 -1.18 3.15
CA VAL A 237 -4.87 -1.50 4.32
C VAL A 237 -3.48 -0.93 4.06
N PRO A 238 -3.07 0.12 4.77
CA PRO A 238 -1.75 0.70 4.58
C PRO A 238 -0.68 -0.22 5.23
N ASP A 239 0.49 -0.31 4.60
CA ASP A 239 1.61 -1.19 4.99
C ASP A 239 1.19 -2.65 5.21
N GLY A 240 0.14 -3.06 4.50
CA GLY A 240 -0.39 -4.41 4.52
C GLY A 240 0.54 -5.42 3.84
N PHE A 241 0.10 -6.67 3.81
CA PHE A 241 0.82 -7.74 3.12
C PHE A 241 1.06 -7.40 1.64
N LEU A 242 0.04 -6.91 0.92
CA LEU A 242 0.16 -6.54 -0.49
C LEU A 242 1.17 -5.42 -0.71
N ASP A 243 1.21 -4.39 0.14
CA ASP A 243 2.12 -3.25 -0.04
C ASP A 243 3.58 -3.69 0.01
N ARG A 244 3.93 -4.55 0.98
CA ARG A 244 5.29 -5.10 1.07
C ARG A 244 5.63 -5.99 -0.11
N LYS A 245 4.69 -6.84 -0.53
CA LYS A 245 4.88 -7.66 -1.72
C LYS A 245 5.04 -6.81 -2.98
N ARG A 246 4.26 -5.76 -3.13
CA ARG A 246 4.38 -4.84 -4.25
C ARG A 246 5.76 -4.19 -4.32
N VAL A 247 6.25 -3.63 -3.22
CA VAL A 247 7.61 -3.06 -3.14
C VAL A 247 8.68 -4.10 -3.46
N GLU A 248 8.54 -5.33 -2.94
CA GLU A 248 9.44 -6.46 -3.25
C GLU A 248 9.47 -6.74 -4.77
N TYR A 249 8.31 -6.83 -5.41
CA TYR A 249 8.20 -7.14 -6.83
C TYR A 249 8.60 -5.96 -7.74
N GLU A 250 8.34 -4.71 -7.36
CA GLU A 250 8.84 -3.52 -8.05
C GLU A 250 10.38 -3.47 -8.06
N LYS A 251 11.05 -3.83 -6.96
CA LYS A 251 12.52 -3.95 -6.91
C LYS A 251 13.05 -5.00 -7.89
N ILE A 252 12.34 -6.11 -8.07
CA ILE A 252 12.71 -7.14 -9.06
C ILE A 252 12.59 -6.58 -10.47
N ILE A 253 11.47 -5.94 -10.80
CA ILE A 253 11.25 -5.32 -12.13
C ILE A 253 12.36 -4.33 -12.47
N HIS A 254 12.74 -3.49 -11.51
CA HIS A 254 13.73 -2.43 -11.73
C HIS A 254 15.19 -2.89 -11.56
N GLY A 255 15.43 -4.21 -11.33
CA GLY A 255 16.77 -4.77 -11.18
C GLY A 255 17.49 -4.37 -9.89
N GLU A 256 16.77 -3.91 -8.87
CA GLU A 256 17.29 -3.60 -7.54
C GLU A 256 17.49 -4.85 -6.67
N ASP A 257 16.76 -5.93 -6.97
CA ASP A 257 16.93 -7.27 -6.38
C ASP A 257 17.10 -8.30 -7.49
N ASP A 258 18.32 -8.81 -7.67
CA ASP A 258 18.72 -9.85 -8.63
C ASP A 258 19.07 -11.19 -7.95
N SER A 259 18.68 -11.36 -6.70
CA SER A 259 18.94 -12.59 -5.93
C SER A 259 18.32 -13.82 -6.59
N GLU A 260 18.88 -15.00 -6.28
CA GLU A 260 18.34 -16.28 -6.78
C GLU A 260 16.87 -16.50 -6.38
N ALA A 261 16.46 -15.96 -5.23
CA ALA A 261 15.06 -15.97 -4.80
C ALA A 261 14.19 -15.03 -5.64
N ALA A 262 14.70 -13.85 -5.99
CA ALA A 262 14.03 -12.87 -6.86
C ALA A 262 13.80 -13.44 -8.27
N LYS A 263 14.78 -14.11 -8.86
CA LYS A 263 14.68 -14.74 -10.18
C LYS A 263 13.58 -15.79 -10.29
N ARG A 264 13.10 -16.34 -9.15
CA ARG A 264 12.01 -17.31 -9.09
C ARG A 264 10.64 -16.70 -8.87
N LYS A 265 10.54 -15.37 -8.88
CA LYS A 265 9.30 -14.62 -8.72
C LYS A 265 8.90 -13.97 -10.03
N LEU A 266 7.61 -13.98 -10.33
CA LEU A 266 7.04 -13.37 -11.53
C LEU A 266 6.17 -12.19 -11.12
N PRO A 267 6.64 -10.94 -11.26
CA PRO A 267 5.80 -9.75 -11.20
C PRO A 267 4.82 -9.69 -12.38
N TRP A 268 3.55 -9.38 -12.14
CA TRP A 268 2.59 -9.12 -13.21
C TRP A 268 1.64 -8.01 -12.76
N LEU A 269 2.13 -6.75 -12.85
CA LEU A 269 1.52 -5.60 -12.18
C LEU A 269 0.80 -4.68 -13.16
N TYR A 270 -0.54 -4.70 -13.14
CA TYR A 270 -1.36 -3.76 -13.88
C TYR A 270 -1.71 -2.54 -13.02
N THR A 271 -0.95 -1.47 -13.18
CA THR A 271 -1.05 -0.22 -12.42
C THR A 271 -1.11 0.98 -13.36
N GLN A 272 -1.68 2.09 -12.91
CA GLN A 272 -1.54 3.39 -13.58
C GLN A 272 -0.17 3.99 -13.24
N ASP A 273 0.45 4.68 -14.19
CA ASP A 273 1.72 5.39 -13.94
C ASP A 273 1.50 6.68 -13.14
N SER A 274 0.31 7.26 -13.24
CA SER A 274 -0.06 8.46 -12.48
C SER A 274 -1.58 8.59 -12.33
N GLU A 275 -2.00 9.26 -11.26
CA GLU A 275 -3.42 9.58 -11.05
C GLU A 275 -3.97 10.50 -12.15
N ARG A 276 -3.14 11.37 -12.74
CA ARG A 276 -3.54 12.28 -13.81
C ARG A 276 -4.16 11.54 -14.99
N GLU A 277 -3.66 10.36 -15.34
CA GLU A 277 -4.15 9.55 -16.47
C GLU A 277 -5.60 9.08 -16.31
N VAL A 278 -6.07 9.00 -15.06
CA VAL A 278 -7.47 8.65 -14.77
C VAL A 278 -8.41 9.79 -15.14
N TRP A 279 -7.95 11.03 -14.91
CA TRP A 279 -8.76 12.23 -15.10
C TRP A 279 -8.64 12.87 -16.48
N ASP A 280 -7.58 12.53 -17.23
CA ASP A 280 -7.32 13.04 -18.59
C ASP A 280 -8.12 12.21 -19.60
N THR A 281 -9.36 12.66 -19.87
CA THR A 281 -10.33 11.96 -20.69
C THR A 281 -10.61 12.71 -22.00
N ASP A 282 -10.95 11.96 -23.03
CA ASP A 282 -11.41 12.50 -24.32
C ASP A 282 -12.80 13.14 -24.25
N GLN A 283 -13.31 13.58 -25.39
CA GLN A 283 -14.66 14.18 -25.53
C GLN A 283 -15.81 13.22 -25.14
N ASN A 284 -15.56 11.91 -25.08
CA ASN A 284 -16.53 10.89 -24.67
C ASN A 284 -16.41 10.56 -23.18
N GLY A 285 -15.51 11.24 -22.46
CA GLY A 285 -15.22 10.99 -21.04
C GLY A 285 -14.43 9.70 -20.79
N ILE A 286 -13.62 9.24 -21.76
CA ILE A 286 -12.86 7.99 -21.71
C ILE A 286 -11.36 8.31 -21.86
N SER A 287 -10.52 7.61 -21.14
CA SER A 287 -9.07 7.63 -21.33
C SER A 287 -8.57 6.24 -21.74
N LYS A 288 -7.83 6.16 -22.84
CA LYS A 288 -7.22 4.90 -23.26
C LYS A 288 -6.20 4.40 -22.25
N ALA A 289 -5.58 5.29 -21.47
CA ALA A 289 -4.66 4.93 -20.40
C ALA A 289 -5.30 4.06 -19.30
N TRP A 290 -6.62 3.97 -19.20
CA TRP A 290 -7.30 3.08 -18.26
C TRP A 290 -7.00 1.59 -18.52
N GLU A 291 -6.58 1.22 -19.73
CA GLU A 291 -6.11 -0.14 -20.06
C GLU A 291 -4.93 -0.56 -19.20
N LYS A 292 -4.05 0.37 -18.78
CA LYS A 292 -2.85 0.09 -17.98
C LYS A 292 -3.15 -0.71 -16.71
N SER A 293 -4.25 -0.40 -16.04
CA SER A 293 -4.70 -1.12 -14.85
C SER A 293 -5.89 -2.07 -15.10
N ASN A 294 -6.49 -2.01 -16.30
CA ASN A 294 -7.65 -2.79 -16.69
C ASN A 294 -7.45 -3.48 -18.04
N PRO A 295 -6.55 -4.46 -18.16
CA PRO A 295 -6.21 -5.08 -19.45
C PRO A 295 -7.36 -5.87 -20.09
N SER A 296 -8.46 -6.10 -19.36
CA SER A 296 -9.69 -6.75 -19.89
C SER A 296 -10.81 -5.77 -20.19
N ILE A 297 -10.53 -4.45 -20.20
CA ILE A 297 -11.53 -3.44 -20.54
C ILE A 297 -11.95 -3.58 -22.01
N GLY A 298 -13.23 -3.39 -22.28
CA GLY A 298 -13.81 -3.62 -23.61
C GLY A 298 -14.22 -5.07 -23.88
N HIS A 299 -13.64 -6.03 -23.16
CA HIS A 299 -13.94 -7.47 -23.25
C HIS A 299 -14.80 -7.95 -22.06
N ILE A 300 -14.29 -7.81 -20.85
CA ILE A 300 -14.95 -8.23 -19.61
C ILE A 300 -15.52 -7.02 -18.88
N LYS A 301 -14.68 -6.00 -18.62
CA LYS A 301 -15.06 -4.75 -17.99
C LYS A 301 -15.48 -3.73 -19.04
N LYS A 302 -16.60 -3.05 -18.85
CA LYS A 302 -17.14 -2.09 -19.85
C LYS A 302 -16.49 -0.70 -19.68
N TRP A 303 -16.17 -0.06 -20.78
CA TRP A 303 -15.72 1.34 -20.82
C TRP A 303 -16.73 2.31 -20.20
N SER A 304 -18.02 2.13 -20.51
CA SER A 304 -19.10 2.96 -19.95
C SER A 304 -19.17 2.87 -18.42
N TYR A 305 -18.95 1.67 -17.85
CA TYR A 305 -18.92 1.50 -16.42
C TYR A 305 -17.81 2.33 -15.76
N LEU A 306 -16.58 2.25 -16.28
CA LEU A 306 -15.47 3.06 -15.74
C LEU A 306 -15.69 4.56 -15.93
N ARG A 307 -16.20 4.98 -17.10
CA ARG A 307 -16.54 6.38 -17.32
C ARG A 307 -17.49 6.91 -16.26
N ASP A 308 -18.60 6.20 -16.02
CA ASP A 308 -19.60 6.62 -15.05
C ASP A 308 -19.01 6.69 -13.63
N ARG A 309 -18.15 5.71 -13.27
CA ARG A 309 -17.43 5.71 -11.97
C ARG A 309 -16.44 6.88 -11.82
N VAL A 310 -15.70 7.22 -12.87
CA VAL A 310 -14.78 8.37 -12.89
C VAL A 310 -15.55 9.67 -12.77
N GLU A 311 -16.71 9.79 -13.43
CA GLU A 311 -17.59 10.96 -13.33
C GLU A 311 -18.16 11.16 -11.92
N GLU A 312 -18.56 10.07 -11.24
CA GLU A 312 -18.99 10.09 -9.84
C GLU A 312 -17.85 10.52 -8.92
N ALA A 313 -16.67 9.95 -9.14
CA ALA A 313 -15.45 10.22 -8.35
C ALA A 313 -14.97 11.69 -8.47
N ARG A 314 -15.27 12.38 -9.57
CA ARG A 314 -15.01 13.83 -9.69
C ARG A 314 -15.85 14.68 -8.73
N LYS A 315 -16.99 14.15 -8.26
CA LYS A 315 -17.97 14.88 -7.46
C LYS A 315 -17.90 14.54 -5.96
N SER A 316 -17.27 13.41 -5.63
CA SER A 316 -17.24 12.86 -4.26
C SER A 316 -15.84 12.39 -3.90
N LYS A 317 -15.28 12.92 -2.82
CA LYS A 317 -13.96 12.52 -2.30
C LYS A 317 -13.92 11.03 -1.93
N ALA A 318 -14.95 10.53 -1.28
CA ALA A 318 -15.05 9.12 -0.90
C ALA A 318 -15.09 8.20 -2.14
N ASP A 319 -15.85 8.56 -3.17
CA ASP A 319 -15.88 7.81 -4.42
C ASP A 319 -14.55 7.90 -5.17
N ARG A 320 -13.87 9.03 -5.13
CA ARG A 320 -12.53 9.22 -5.71
C ARG A 320 -11.53 8.22 -5.11
N VAL A 321 -11.44 8.17 -3.78
CA VAL A 321 -10.55 7.24 -3.06
C VAL A 321 -10.87 5.79 -3.45
N PHE A 322 -12.16 5.43 -3.48
CA PHE A 322 -12.57 4.09 -3.85
C PHE A 322 -12.22 3.73 -5.30
N VAL A 323 -12.53 4.61 -6.24
CA VAL A 323 -12.30 4.40 -7.68
C VAL A 323 -10.81 4.30 -7.99
N LEU A 324 -9.99 5.23 -7.47
CA LEU A 324 -8.54 5.19 -7.66
C LEU A 324 -7.93 3.89 -7.12
N CYS A 325 -8.34 3.45 -5.94
CA CYS A 325 -7.83 2.23 -5.34
C CYS A 325 -8.31 0.98 -6.08
N LYS A 326 -9.63 0.80 -6.25
CA LYS A 326 -10.21 -0.47 -6.70
C LYS A 326 -10.35 -0.62 -8.22
N ASP A 327 -10.44 0.50 -8.94
CA ASP A 327 -10.62 0.50 -10.38
C ASP A 327 -9.37 0.90 -11.17
N PHE A 328 -8.33 1.45 -10.46
CA PHE A 328 -7.09 1.89 -11.11
C PHE A 328 -5.81 1.41 -10.43
N ASN A 329 -5.88 0.64 -9.35
CA ASN A 329 -4.74 0.15 -8.57
C ASN A 329 -3.77 1.27 -8.13
N ILE A 330 -4.31 2.46 -7.89
CA ILE A 330 -3.56 3.58 -7.32
C ILE A 330 -3.75 3.57 -5.82
N LYS A 331 -2.66 3.41 -5.08
CA LYS A 331 -2.70 3.40 -3.61
C LYS A 331 -3.32 4.69 -3.11
N GLN A 332 -4.30 4.57 -2.25
CA GLN A 332 -4.97 5.68 -1.58
C GLN A 332 -4.88 5.53 -0.07
N ASN A 333 -4.69 6.63 0.61
CA ASN A 333 -4.92 6.66 2.05
C ASN A 333 -6.40 6.37 2.32
N THR A 334 -6.68 5.65 3.40
CA THR A 334 -8.05 5.26 3.73
C THR A 334 -8.96 6.46 3.88
N ALA A 335 -10.28 6.25 3.78
CA ALA A 335 -11.29 7.28 4.05
C ALA A 335 -11.19 7.92 5.45
N THR A 336 -10.32 7.38 6.31
CA THR A 336 -10.01 7.88 7.65
C THR A 336 -8.74 8.76 7.70
N ALA A 337 -8.03 8.98 6.60
CA ALA A 337 -6.90 9.92 6.58
C ALA A 337 -7.37 11.34 6.98
N TRP A 338 -6.60 11.99 7.85
CA TRP A 338 -6.94 13.34 8.30
C TRP A 338 -6.90 14.36 7.16
N LEU A 339 -5.82 14.37 6.39
CA LEU A 339 -5.57 15.29 5.28
C LEU A 339 -5.17 14.53 4.03
N ASP A 340 -5.55 15.05 2.86
CA ASP A 340 -4.99 14.56 1.59
C ASP A 340 -3.62 15.19 1.35
N GLY A 341 -2.78 14.52 0.56
CA GLY A 341 -1.42 14.99 0.28
C GLY A 341 -1.34 16.38 -0.35
N SER A 342 -2.39 16.82 -1.05
CA SER A 342 -2.48 18.17 -1.63
C SER A 342 -2.87 19.25 -0.61
N ASP A 343 -3.59 18.87 0.46
CA ASP A 343 -4.18 19.83 1.41
C ASP A 343 -3.11 20.51 2.25
N TYR A 344 -2.05 19.77 2.64
CA TYR A 344 -0.96 20.30 3.47
C TYR A 344 0.27 20.77 2.68
N ARG A 345 0.20 20.90 1.35
CA ARG A 345 1.25 21.52 0.55
C ARG A 345 1.13 23.03 0.56
N TYR A 346 2.24 23.71 0.88
CA TYR A 346 2.33 25.15 0.88
C TYR A 346 3.71 25.60 0.34
N PRO A 347 3.84 25.92 -0.95
CA PRO A 347 5.14 26.10 -1.61
C PRO A 347 5.90 27.36 -1.20
N ALA A 348 5.21 28.37 -0.64
CA ALA A 348 5.87 29.59 -0.20
C ALA A 348 6.76 29.34 1.04
N ARG A 349 7.93 29.95 1.04
CA ARG A 349 8.89 29.87 2.14
C ARG A 349 8.97 31.19 2.88
N TYR A 350 9.36 31.13 4.15
CA TYR A 350 9.66 32.31 4.97
C TYR A 350 10.95 32.08 5.77
N GLU A 351 11.61 33.18 6.09
CA GLU A 351 12.77 33.19 6.97
C GLU A 351 12.37 33.62 8.37
N LEU A 352 12.79 32.87 9.40
CA LEU A 352 12.43 33.13 10.80
C LEU A 352 12.92 34.53 11.25
N GLU A 353 14.01 35.00 10.70
CA GLU A 353 14.56 36.34 10.96
C GLU A 353 13.56 37.47 10.71
N THR A 354 12.61 37.29 9.78
CA THR A 354 11.56 38.26 9.47
C THR A 354 10.55 38.47 10.61
N PHE A 355 10.59 37.59 11.63
CA PHE A 355 9.76 37.61 12.83
C PHE A 355 10.52 38.05 14.09
N ARG A 356 11.74 38.60 13.94
CA ARG A 356 12.55 39.06 15.07
C ARG A 356 11.75 39.99 16.00
N GLY A 357 11.77 39.68 17.32
CA GLY A 357 11.04 40.44 18.34
C GLY A 357 9.53 40.17 18.38
N SER A 358 9.00 39.30 17.54
CA SER A 358 7.56 38.98 17.54
C SER A 358 7.16 38.14 18.75
N ILE A 359 5.85 38.15 19.02
CA ILE A 359 5.24 37.28 20.01
C ILE A 359 4.81 35.97 19.34
N CYS A 360 4.92 34.85 20.05
CA CYS A 360 4.50 33.54 19.57
C CYS A 360 3.76 32.73 20.65
N ILE A 361 3.01 31.72 20.23
CA ILE A 361 2.48 30.65 21.08
C ILE A 361 3.27 29.39 20.75
N GLY A 362 3.55 28.54 21.76
CA GLY A 362 4.25 27.28 21.64
C GLY A 362 3.38 26.07 21.97
N ALA A 363 3.81 24.92 21.50
CA ALA A 363 3.30 23.61 21.91
C ALA A 363 4.38 22.55 21.79
N VAL A 364 4.27 21.52 22.64
CA VAL A 364 5.16 20.36 22.63
C VAL A 364 4.35 19.07 22.75
N ASP A 365 4.86 18.02 22.11
CA ASP A 365 4.50 16.63 22.33
C ASP A 365 5.77 15.88 22.73
N LEU A 366 5.82 15.41 23.98
CA LEU A 366 7.02 14.93 24.64
C LEU A 366 7.05 13.42 24.71
N SER A 367 8.16 12.81 24.30
CA SER A 367 8.43 11.38 24.41
C SER A 367 9.87 11.16 24.87
N GLU A 368 10.08 10.27 25.83
CA GLU A 368 11.44 9.95 26.31
C GLU A 368 12.13 8.89 25.42
N THR A 369 11.41 7.84 25.00
CA THR A 369 12.05 6.65 24.43
C THR A 369 11.46 6.13 23.14
N THR A 370 10.13 6.18 22.99
CA THR A 370 9.43 5.38 21.96
C THR A 370 9.02 6.17 20.74
N ASP A 371 8.46 7.33 20.94
CA ASP A 371 7.98 8.22 19.86
C ASP A 371 8.96 9.40 19.69
N MET A 372 8.75 10.20 18.67
CA MET A 372 9.57 11.37 18.40
C MET A 372 9.10 12.55 19.27
N THR A 373 10.01 13.28 19.88
CA THR A 373 9.66 14.55 20.55
C THR A 373 9.57 15.68 19.54
N SER A 374 8.52 16.47 19.65
CA SER A 374 8.21 17.58 18.73
C SER A 374 7.88 18.87 19.47
N ALA A 375 8.44 19.99 19.03
CA ALA A 375 8.11 21.33 19.49
C ALA A 375 7.78 22.25 18.33
N LYS A 376 6.77 23.10 18.51
CA LYS A 376 6.33 24.07 17.49
C LYS A 376 6.00 25.42 18.10
N ILE A 377 6.22 26.48 17.33
CA ILE A 377 5.68 27.80 17.63
C ILE A 377 4.80 28.30 16.47
N LEU A 378 3.78 29.08 16.80
CA LEU A 378 2.92 29.77 15.85
C LEU A 378 3.19 31.28 15.91
N LEU A 379 3.48 31.85 14.76
CA LEU A 379 3.73 33.26 14.53
C LEU A 379 2.66 33.82 13.59
N MET A 380 2.34 35.10 13.75
CA MET A 380 1.36 35.81 12.92
C MET A 380 1.86 37.21 12.60
N ARG A 381 1.33 37.82 11.53
CA ARG A 381 1.53 39.23 11.16
C ARG A 381 0.21 39.99 11.24
N ALA A 382 0.26 41.29 11.58
CA ALA A 382 -0.93 42.11 11.75
C ALA A 382 -1.82 42.21 10.49
N CYS A 383 -1.23 42.14 9.30
CA CYS A 383 -1.92 42.33 8.02
C CYS A 383 -2.12 41.04 7.23
N ASP A 384 -1.83 39.87 7.82
CA ASP A 384 -1.82 38.60 7.14
C ASP A 384 -2.66 37.57 7.92
N LYS A 385 -3.42 36.75 7.22
CA LYS A 385 -4.17 35.65 7.83
C LYS A 385 -3.32 34.37 7.98
N THR A 386 -2.16 34.34 7.35
CA THR A 386 -1.26 33.19 7.34
C THR A 386 -0.73 32.93 8.76
N LYS A 387 -0.76 31.66 9.12
CA LYS A 387 -0.13 31.14 10.34
C LYS A 387 1.21 30.55 9.96
N TYR A 388 2.27 31.11 10.50
CA TYR A 388 3.64 30.69 10.25
C TYR A 388 4.06 29.76 11.38
N ILE A 389 4.39 28.52 11.03
CA ILE A 389 4.74 27.47 11.98
C ILE A 389 6.24 27.21 11.87
N TYR A 390 6.95 27.39 12.98
CA TYR A 390 8.35 27.00 13.08
C TYR A 390 8.48 25.86 14.07
N GLN A 391 9.24 24.81 13.72
CA GLN A 391 9.23 23.54 14.40
C GLN A 391 10.63 22.95 14.51
N HIS A 392 10.78 22.05 15.50
CA HIS A 392 11.96 21.20 15.65
C HIS A 392 11.59 19.84 16.25
N TYR A 393 12.46 18.86 16.04
CA TYR A 393 12.24 17.46 16.41
C TYR A 393 13.48 16.86 17.05
N TRP A 394 13.28 15.91 17.97
CA TRP A 394 14.35 15.17 18.64
C TRP A 394 14.02 13.68 18.63
N ILE A 395 15.04 12.85 18.44
CA ILE A 395 15.01 11.40 18.61
C ILE A 395 16.24 10.95 19.40
N PRO A 396 16.17 9.86 20.17
CA PRO A 396 17.37 9.25 20.75
C PRO A 396 18.19 8.56 19.63
N GLU A 397 19.50 8.48 19.82
CA GLU A 397 20.43 7.87 18.84
C GLU A 397 20.05 6.41 18.52
N SER A 398 19.55 5.67 19.51
CA SER A 398 19.07 4.29 19.34
C SER A 398 17.95 4.13 18.30
N LYS A 399 17.28 5.22 17.92
CA LYS A 399 16.22 5.24 16.89
C LYS A 399 16.73 5.49 15.48
N LEU A 400 17.94 5.99 15.33
CA LEU A 400 18.48 6.40 14.02
C LEU A 400 18.50 5.25 13.01
N ASP A 401 18.77 4.04 13.49
CA ASP A 401 18.84 2.82 12.67
C ASP A 401 17.67 1.86 12.85
N ASN A 402 16.55 2.33 13.44
CA ASN A 402 15.37 1.50 13.62
C ASN A 402 14.78 1.10 12.25
N THR A 403 14.79 -0.20 11.95
CA THR A 403 14.31 -0.76 10.68
C THR A 403 12.82 -0.56 10.50
N ASP A 404 12.01 -0.72 11.55
CA ASP A 404 10.55 -0.59 11.47
C ASP A 404 10.13 0.85 11.12
N ASP A 405 10.81 1.85 11.68
CA ASP A 405 10.56 3.26 11.38
C ASP A 405 11.06 3.62 9.96
N LYS A 406 12.19 3.05 9.51
CA LYS A 406 12.68 3.18 8.12
C LYS A 406 11.72 2.55 7.12
N ASP A 407 11.23 1.35 7.39
CA ASP A 407 10.22 0.67 6.56
C ASP A 407 8.89 1.45 6.53
N ALA A 408 8.60 2.23 7.56
CA ALA A 408 7.49 3.18 7.60
C ALA A 408 7.78 4.51 6.88
N GLY A 409 8.91 4.65 6.21
CA GLY A 409 9.30 5.82 5.42
C GLY A 409 9.96 6.95 6.22
N ALA A 410 10.51 6.67 7.41
CA ALA A 410 11.27 7.66 8.18
C ALA A 410 12.70 7.81 7.64
N GLU A 411 13.09 9.03 7.33
CA GLU A 411 14.43 9.38 6.83
C GLU A 411 15.25 10.11 7.91
N TYR A 412 15.31 9.55 9.12
CA TYR A 412 15.91 10.23 10.29
C TYR A 412 17.34 10.71 10.05
N ALA A 413 18.19 9.88 9.44
CA ALA A 413 19.59 10.26 9.15
C ALA A 413 19.68 11.44 8.18
N GLU A 414 18.84 11.46 7.15
CA GLU A 414 18.79 12.54 6.17
C GLU A 414 18.23 13.82 6.79
N TRP A 415 17.16 13.72 7.58
CA TRP A 415 16.58 14.88 8.29
C TRP A 415 17.54 15.47 9.32
N ALA A 416 18.31 14.62 10.01
CA ALA A 416 19.38 15.09 10.93
C ALA A 416 20.49 15.80 10.16
N ARG A 417 20.95 15.26 9.03
CA ARG A 417 21.97 15.87 8.17
C ARG A 417 21.52 17.24 7.64
N GLN A 418 20.25 17.41 7.36
CA GLN A 418 19.64 18.68 6.93
C GLN A 418 19.37 19.65 8.09
N GLY A 419 19.66 19.30 9.34
CA GLY A 419 19.35 20.12 10.51
C GLY A 419 17.86 20.26 10.82
N LYS A 420 17.02 19.33 10.33
CA LYS A 420 15.57 19.31 10.55
C LYS A 420 15.17 18.50 11.78
N LEU A 421 16.10 17.73 12.31
CA LEU A 421 15.92 16.84 13.45
C LEU A 421 17.24 16.80 14.23
N THR A 422 17.17 16.78 15.56
CA THR A 422 18.32 16.57 16.43
C THR A 422 18.33 15.13 16.95
N VAL A 423 19.46 14.47 16.78
CA VAL A 423 19.73 13.16 17.39
C VAL A 423 20.39 13.40 18.75
N VAL A 424 19.77 12.89 19.82
CA VAL A 424 20.27 12.98 21.18
C VAL A 424 21.03 11.70 21.51
N GLU A 425 22.24 11.82 22.06
CA GLU A 425 23.08 10.67 22.40
C GLU A 425 22.39 9.76 23.43
N GLY A 426 22.45 8.44 23.19
CA GLY A 426 21.90 7.42 24.09
C GLY A 426 20.53 6.90 23.67
N ASN A 427 19.82 6.34 24.67
CA ASN A 427 18.53 5.68 24.48
C ASN A 427 17.33 6.55 24.84
N ASP A 428 17.55 7.64 25.56
CA ASP A 428 16.53 8.52 26.11
C ASP A 428 16.80 9.97 25.72
N ILE A 429 15.74 10.77 25.62
CA ILE A 429 15.85 12.20 25.39
C ILE A 429 15.80 12.92 26.73
N ASN A 430 16.86 13.66 27.09
CA ASN A 430 16.77 14.64 28.16
C ASN A 430 15.86 15.80 27.69
N LEU A 431 14.64 15.86 28.21
CA LEU A 431 13.62 16.81 27.76
C LEU A 431 13.92 18.28 28.09
N GLU A 432 14.99 18.56 28.84
CA GLU A 432 15.49 19.94 29.03
C GLU A 432 15.94 20.58 27.71
N VAL A 433 16.46 19.78 26.75
CA VAL A 433 16.89 20.29 25.44
C VAL A 433 15.73 20.92 24.65
N VAL A 434 14.50 20.49 24.92
CA VAL A 434 13.31 21.06 24.30
C VAL A 434 13.02 22.46 24.86
N ALA A 435 13.18 22.65 26.17
CA ALA A 435 13.06 23.95 26.81
C ALA A 435 14.19 24.90 26.38
N ASP A 436 15.42 24.38 26.26
CA ASP A 436 16.57 25.13 25.77
C ASP A 436 16.33 25.67 24.34
N TRP A 437 15.67 24.91 23.47
CA TRP A 437 15.28 25.37 22.13
C TRP A 437 14.36 26.60 22.17
N PHE A 438 13.37 26.68 23.07
CA PHE A 438 12.54 27.88 23.23
C PHE A 438 13.37 29.06 23.72
N TYR A 439 14.33 28.82 24.62
CA TYR A 439 15.24 29.87 25.09
C TYR A 439 16.17 30.37 23.97
N GLU A 440 16.67 29.47 23.11
CA GLU A 440 17.46 29.83 21.93
C GLU A 440 16.67 30.72 20.98
N LEU A 441 15.39 30.42 20.71
CA LEU A 441 14.53 31.27 19.90
C LEU A 441 14.37 32.66 20.49
N TYR A 442 14.26 32.77 21.82
CA TYR A 442 14.24 34.05 22.50
C TYR A 442 15.59 34.77 22.41
N ARG A 443 16.68 34.10 22.70
CA ARG A 443 18.03 34.69 22.71
C ARG A 443 18.45 35.16 21.31
N ASP A 444 18.24 34.35 20.29
CA ASP A 444 18.80 34.58 18.96
C ASP A 444 17.90 35.43 18.06
N PHE A 445 16.58 35.31 18.23
CA PHE A 445 15.59 36.01 17.42
C PHE A 445 14.71 37.00 18.24
N GLY A 446 14.85 37.03 19.56
CA GLY A 446 14.00 37.87 20.41
C GLY A 446 12.54 37.43 20.42
N LEU A 447 12.22 36.21 20.03
CA LEU A 447 10.84 35.71 19.99
C LEU A 447 10.32 35.55 21.40
N ARG A 448 9.18 36.18 21.67
CA ARG A 448 8.57 36.19 23.01
C ARG A 448 7.47 35.16 23.09
N LEU A 449 7.76 34.06 23.78
CA LEU A 449 6.81 32.99 24.02
C LEU A 449 5.73 33.46 25.00
N TYR A 450 4.47 33.56 24.54
CA TYR A 450 3.36 33.98 25.38
C TYR A 450 2.86 32.89 26.30
N LYS A 451 2.61 31.69 25.72
CA LYS A 451 2.17 30.47 26.41
C LYS A 451 2.67 29.26 25.63
N CYS A 452 2.94 28.15 26.34
CA CYS A 452 3.29 26.88 25.77
C CYS A 452 2.33 25.76 26.21
N GLY A 453 1.69 25.08 25.26
CA GLY A 453 0.83 23.92 25.52
C GLY A 453 1.63 22.63 25.61
N TYR A 454 1.30 21.77 26.59
CA TYR A 454 1.95 20.46 26.77
C TYR A 454 0.97 19.40 27.27
N ASP A 455 1.28 18.10 27.01
CA ASP A 455 0.60 16.98 27.65
C ASP A 455 1.27 16.60 28.97
N VAL A 456 0.49 16.07 29.90
CA VAL A 456 0.93 15.75 31.28
C VAL A 456 2.03 14.67 31.32
N LYS A 457 2.09 13.81 30.31
CA LYS A 457 3.08 12.74 30.26
C LYS A 457 4.48 13.31 30.02
N PHE A 458 5.47 12.77 30.75
CA PHE A 458 6.91 13.08 30.59
C PHE A 458 7.30 14.55 30.75
N SER A 459 6.49 15.39 31.39
CA SER A 459 6.66 16.86 31.36
C SER A 459 7.52 17.45 32.50
N LYS A 460 7.92 16.69 33.52
CA LYS A 460 8.54 17.24 34.75
C LYS A 460 9.84 18.01 34.50
N GLU A 461 10.79 17.43 33.79
CA GLU A 461 12.10 18.05 33.53
C GLU A 461 11.95 19.24 32.58
N PHE A 462 11.15 19.08 31.54
CA PHE A 462 10.80 20.17 30.62
C PHE A 462 10.20 21.36 31.38
N LEU A 463 9.18 21.14 32.23
CA LEU A 463 8.50 22.21 32.96
C LEU A 463 9.42 22.92 33.94
N ARG A 464 10.27 22.16 34.65
CA ARG A 464 11.26 22.77 35.57
C ARG A 464 12.17 23.73 34.80
N ARG A 465 12.67 23.32 33.63
CA ARG A 465 13.55 24.13 32.79
C ARG A 465 12.83 25.33 32.16
N MET A 466 11.56 25.18 31.76
CA MET A 466 10.73 26.28 31.27
C MET A 466 10.48 27.33 32.34
N ASP A 467 10.23 26.90 33.59
CA ASP A 467 10.06 27.79 34.74
C ASP A 467 11.36 28.57 35.07
N GLU A 468 12.52 27.90 35.00
CA GLU A 468 13.84 28.55 35.15
C GLU A 468 14.05 29.69 34.11
N TYR A 469 13.51 29.54 32.91
CA TYR A 469 13.55 30.56 31.86
C TYR A 469 12.42 31.58 31.94
N GLY A 470 11.47 31.38 32.85
CA GLY A 470 10.30 32.28 33.04
C GLY A 470 9.23 32.10 31.95
N PHE A 471 9.14 30.96 31.30
CA PHE A 471 8.12 30.64 30.32
C PHE A 471 6.89 30.01 30.98
N ASP A 472 5.71 30.46 30.56
CA ASP A 472 4.43 30.03 31.10
C ASP A 472 3.87 28.85 30.27
N CYS A 473 3.61 27.72 30.94
CA CYS A 473 3.14 26.49 30.31
C CYS A 473 1.75 26.08 30.79
N GLU A 474 0.93 25.53 29.90
CA GLU A 474 -0.43 25.11 30.20
C GLU A 474 -0.70 23.67 29.70
N ILE A 475 -1.47 22.93 30.49
CA ILE A 475 -1.89 21.58 30.16
C ILE A 475 -2.92 21.60 29.01
N VAL A 476 -2.67 20.76 28.01
CA VAL A 476 -3.62 20.43 26.95
C VAL A 476 -3.85 18.93 26.98
N LEU A 477 -5.04 18.51 27.39
CA LEU A 477 -5.40 17.10 27.43
C LEU A 477 -5.53 16.55 26.01
N GLN A 478 -4.86 15.43 25.74
CA GLN A 478 -4.92 14.74 24.46
C GLN A 478 -6.14 13.81 24.37
N ASP A 479 -7.34 14.36 24.48
CA ASP A 479 -8.60 13.64 24.30
C ASP A 479 -9.48 14.22 23.19
N LYS A 480 -10.40 13.42 22.65
CA LYS A 480 -11.29 13.82 21.54
C LYS A 480 -12.10 15.07 21.86
N ARG A 481 -12.49 15.26 23.13
CA ARG A 481 -13.32 16.39 23.53
C ARG A 481 -12.53 17.70 23.52
N THR A 482 -11.29 17.68 23.99
CA THR A 482 -10.42 18.85 24.03
C THR A 482 -9.90 19.21 22.64
N LEU A 483 -9.43 18.24 21.87
CA LEU A 483 -8.71 18.49 20.61
C LEU A 483 -9.62 18.61 19.38
N SER A 484 -10.88 18.16 19.43
CA SER A 484 -11.77 18.12 18.27
C SER A 484 -11.91 19.46 17.54
N ASN A 485 -12.15 20.55 18.30
CA ASN A 485 -12.34 21.88 17.71
C ASN A 485 -11.03 22.44 17.14
N ALA A 486 -9.91 22.17 17.80
CA ALA A 486 -8.58 22.58 17.33
C ALA A 486 -8.22 21.84 16.03
N MET A 487 -8.49 20.54 15.97
CA MET A 487 -8.25 19.71 14.79
C MET A 487 -9.08 20.18 13.58
N LYS A 488 -10.38 20.43 13.78
CA LYS A 488 -11.27 20.96 12.73
C LYS A 488 -10.84 22.34 12.23
N LEU A 489 -10.38 23.23 13.14
CA LEU A 489 -9.85 24.53 12.77
C LEU A 489 -8.56 24.40 11.95
N CYS A 490 -7.65 23.53 12.38
CA CYS A 490 -6.40 23.24 11.69
C CYS A 490 -6.67 22.69 10.27
N GLU A 491 -7.57 21.73 10.13
CA GLU A 491 -8.00 21.19 8.84
C GLU A 491 -8.56 22.28 7.92
N SER A 492 -9.47 23.11 8.43
CA SER A 492 -10.03 24.26 7.69
C SER A 492 -8.95 25.23 7.20
N ASP A 493 -7.92 25.48 8.01
CA ASP A 493 -6.83 26.38 7.67
C ASP A 493 -5.86 25.75 6.65
N PHE A 494 -5.64 24.43 6.68
CA PHE A 494 -4.94 23.73 5.62
C PHE A 494 -5.68 23.82 4.29
N LEU A 495 -6.99 23.52 4.29
CA LEU A 495 -7.84 23.62 3.09
C LEU A 495 -7.90 25.06 2.54
N SER A 496 -7.80 26.06 3.41
CA SER A 496 -7.75 27.48 3.03
C SER A 496 -6.37 27.95 2.60
N GLN A 497 -5.35 27.09 2.62
CA GLN A 497 -3.97 27.41 2.28
C GLN A 497 -3.41 28.60 3.07
N ILE A 498 -3.62 28.63 4.40
CA ILE A 498 -3.13 29.69 5.30
C ILE A 498 -2.18 29.18 6.39
N ILE A 499 -1.68 27.94 6.29
CA ILE A 499 -0.65 27.39 7.17
C ILE A 499 0.66 27.29 6.39
N ASN A 500 1.65 28.08 6.78
CA ASN A 500 2.99 28.01 6.22
C ASN A 500 3.95 27.41 7.26
N TYR A 501 4.38 26.18 7.05
CA TYR A 501 5.32 25.43 7.90
C TYR A 501 6.65 25.14 7.17
N ASN A 502 6.97 25.93 6.12
CA ASN A 502 8.15 25.76 5.25
C ASN A 502 8.24 24.38 4.57
N GLU A 503 7.10 23.65 4.43
CA GLU A 503 7.09 22.25 3.96
C GLU A 503 8.18 21.41 4.62
N HIS A 504 8.24 21.46 5.94
CA HIS A 504 9.22 20.73 6.72
C HIS A 504 9.05 19.20 6.49
N PRO A 505 10.09 18.46 6.10
CA PRO A 505 9.93 17.08 5.65
C PRO A 505 9.36 16.14 6.71
N VAL A 506 9.74 16.31 7.98
CA VAL A 506 9.19 15.54 9.09
C VAL A 506 7.69 15.80 9.27
N ASP A 507 7.25 17.05 9.08
CA ASP A 507 5.83 17.41 9.15
C ASP A 507 5.03 16.78 8.00
N ILE A 508 5.57 16.84 6.78
CA ILE A 508 4.95 16.21 5.61
C ILE A 508 4.72 14.73 5.88
N TRP A 509 5.72 14.04 6.41
CA TRP A 509 5.61 12.64 6.78
C TRP A 509 4.58 12.39 7.89
N CYS A 510 4.60 13.20 8.99
CA CYS A 510 3.64 13.08 10.08
C CYS A 510 2.19 13.35 9.66
N TYR A 511 1.96 14.36 8.81
CA TYR A 511 0.61 14.69 8.33
C TYR A 511 0.06 13.60 7.41
N GLY A 512 0.89 13.03 6.55
CA GLY A 512 0.52 11.90 5.70
C GLY A 512 0.21 10.61 6.48
N ASN A 513 0.72 10.48 7.73
CA ASN A 513 0.51 9.33 8.59
C ASN A 513 -0.70 9.47 9.53
N ALA A 514 -1.28 10.66 9.65
CA ALA A 514 -2.36 10.93 10.57
C ALA A 514 -3.72 10.47 10.03
N ALA A 515 -4.45 9.71 10.84
CA ALA A 515 -5.84 9.33 10.61
C ALA A 515 -6.77 10.04 11.61
N VAL A 516 -8.06 10.10 11.28
CA VAL A 516 -9.10 10.65 12.16
C VAL A 516 -9.87 9.52 12.81
N GLU A 517 -9.98 9.59 14.12
CA GLU A 517 -10.94 8.77 14.87
C GLU A 517 -12.07 9.67 15.40
N VAL A 518 -13.32 9.30 15.09
CA VAL A 518 -14.51 10.04 15.49
C VAL A 518 -15.31 9.25 16.54
N ASP A 519 -15.75 9.90 17.60
CA ASP A 519 -16.64 9.29 18.60
C ASP A 519 -18.14 9.43 18.22
N ASN A 520 -19.02 8.81 19.01
CA ASN A 520 -20.47 8.84 18.79
C ASN A 520 -21.10 10.24 18.93
N TYR A 521 -20.35 11.22 19.44
CA TYR A 521 -20.78 12.62 19.60
C TYR A 521 -20.23 13.53 18.51
N GLY A 522 -19.48 12.97 17.54
CA GLY A 522 -18.84 13.73 16.47
C GLY A 522 -17.57 14.49 16.88
N ASN A 523 -16.98 14.15 18.05
CA ASN A 523 -15.66 14.64 18.39
C ASN A 523 -14.60 13.82 17.66
N CYS A 524 -13.56 14.47 17.18
CA CYS A 524 -12.47 13.84 16.42
C CYS A 524 -11.11 14.03 17.09
N GLN A 525 -10.21 13.11 16.82
CA GLN A 525 -8.82 13.14 17.29
C GLN A 525 -7.93 12.54 16.21
N ALA A 526 -6.71 13.07 16.07
CA ALA A 526 -5.69 12.44 15.25
C ALA A 526 -5.15 11.17 15.93
N VAL A 527 -5.09 10.09 15.18
CA VAL A 527 -4.58 8.79 15.62
C VAL A 527 -3.63 8.23 14.58
N LYS A 528 -2.76 7.32 14.97
CA LYS A 528 -1.96 6.52 14.02
C LYS A 528 -2.91 5.68 13.16
N MET A 529 -2.59 5.51 11.88
CA MET A 529 -3.40 4.64 11.02
C MET A 529 -3.48 3.23 11.61
N PRO A 530 -4.67 2.60 11.61
CA PRO A 530 -4.82 1.24 12.10
C PRO A 530 -3.86 0.27 11.39
N GLY A 531 -3.16 -0.56 12.17
CA GLY A 531 -2.17 -1.52 11.65
C GLY A 531 -0.77 -0.94 11.37
N GLN A 532 -0.52 0.35 11.68
CA GLN A 532 0.75 1.03 11.42
C GLN A 532 1.35 1.67 12.68
N PRO A 533 1.78 0.90 13.67
CA PRO A 533 2.27 1.44 14.94
C PRO A 533 3.58 2.24 14.80
N HIS A 534 4.35 2.00 13.72
CA HIS A 534 5.64 2.62 13.46
C HIS A 534 5.55 3.94 12.69
N LYS A 535 4.40 4.26 12.07
CA LYS A 535 4.16 5.56 11.48
C LYS A 535 3.90 6.61 12.55
N ARG A 536 4.79 7.58 12.64
CA ARG A 536 4.72 8.64 13.65
C ARG A 536 3.80 9.75 13.20
N ILE A 537 3.08 10.32 14.16
CA ILE A 537 2.15 11.45 13.94
C ILE A 537 2.45 12.62 14.89
N ASP A 538 3.57 12.57 15.59
CA ASP A 538 3.94 13.53 16.65
C ASP A 538 3.89 14.98 16.14
N GLY A 539 4.34 15.22 14.89
CA GLY A 539 4.25 16.52 14.25
C GLY A 539 2.80 16.99 14.04
N ALA A 540 1.87 16.07 13.73
CA ALA A 540 0.46 16.39 13.59
C ALA A 540 -0.20 16.68 14.95
N VAL A 541 0.10 15.85 15.97
CA VAL A 541 -0.40 16.02 17.33
C VAL A 541 0.07 17.35 17.92
N THR A 542 1.36 17.67 17.80
CA THR A 542 1.91 18.95 18.28
C THR A 542 1.26 20.14 17.58
N LEU A 543 0.98 20.06 16.28
CA LEU A 543 0.27 21.13 15.57
C LEU A 543 -1.17 21.31 16.10
N ILE A 544 -1.87 20.22 16.39
CA ILE A 544 -3.23 20.28 16.96
C ILE A 544 -3.21 20.87 18.37
N ILE A 545 -2.24 20.50 19.21
CA ILE A 545 -2.03 21.13 20.54
C ILE A 545 -1.77 22.64 20.38
N LEU A 546 -0.93 23.01 19.42
CA LEU A 546 -0.63 24.41 19.12
C LEU A 546 -1.89 25.18 18.67
N TYR A 547 -2.75 24.54 17.88
CA TYR A 547 -4.04 25.11 17.46
C TYR A 547 -5.03 25.22 18.63
N GLU A 548 -4.99 24.33 19.61
CA GLU A 548 -5.78 24.47 20.84
C GLU A 548 -5.30 25.65 21.66
N MET A 549 -4.00 25.86 21.79
CA MET A 549 -3.44 27.06 22.44
C MET A 549 -3.81 28.34 21.67
N TYR A 550 -3.69 28.31 20.34
CA TYR A 550 -4.14 29.45 19.52
C TYR A 550 -5.63 29.74 19.71
N ARG A 551 -6.49 28.74 19.77
CA ARG A 551 -7.93 28.87 20.00
C ARG A 551 -8.23 29.50 21.35
N ARG A 552 -7.50 29.14 22.42
CA ARG A 552 -7.65 29.71 23.77
C ARG A 552 -7.23 31.18 23.80
N TYR A 553 -6.15 31.54 23.16
CA TYR A 553 -5.49 32.86 23.31
C TYR A 553 -5.55 33.73 22.05
N ARG A 554 -6.40 33.39 21.08
CA ARG A 554 -6.51 34.15 19.82
C ARG A 554 -6.78 35.64 20.02
N ALA A 555 -7.67 35.98 20.94
CA ALA A 555 -8.08 37.38 21.18
C ALA A 555 -6.94 38.22 21.75
N GLU A 556 -6.15 37.66 22.65
CA GLU A 556 -4.97 38.28 23.26
C GLU A 556 -3.85 38.44 22.23
N LEU A 557 -3.55 37.41 21.48
CA LEU A 557 -2.53 37.45 20.42
C LEU A 557 -2.82 38.55 19.39
N VAL A 558 -4.05 38.64 18.89
CA VAL A 558 -4.43 39.66 17.91
C VAL A 558 -4.27 41.07 18.47
N LYS A 559 -4.51 41.28 19.78
CA LYS A 559 -4.27 42.58 20.45
C LYS A 559 -2.78 42.91 20.55
N MET A 560 -1.93 41.90 20.73
CA MET A 560 -0.48 42.07 20.87
C MET A 560 0.24 42.25 19.53
N LEU A 561 -0.40 41.91 18.41
CA LEU A 561 0.10 42.15 17.06
C LEU A 561 -0.12 43.59 16.57
N LYS A 562 -0.91 44.37 17.28
CA LYS A 562 -1.15 45.80 17.00
C LYS A 562 -0.09 46.65 17.66
#